data_3f12216f09783004a98227433fa6fdd3
#
_entry.id   3f12216f09783004a98227433fa6fdd3
#
_cell.length_a   1.000
_cell.length_b   1.000
_cell.length_c   1.000
_cell.angle_alpha   90.00
_cell.angle_beta   90.00
_cell.angle_gamma   90.00
#
_symmetry.space_group_name_H-M   'P 1'
#
loop_
_entity.id
_entity.type
_entity.pdbx_description
1 polymer ?
#
loop_
_entity_poly.entity_id
_entity_poly.type
_entity_poly.pdbx_seq_one_letter_code
_entity_poly.pdbx_strand_id
1 'polypeptide(L)'
;MFLTKLRLDGLSDSLQSKCKSMLSQIFDKAIANDILIKNPAKYAEKIKKGPQKEKEAFTVDEFSLLMANLPENWIGWSIRLMLCTGMRTQELLALEPRFIAEDGSYIEIRQAVKREKGTAVIGPPKSRDSERIVLVPEKVQYCARLLRDTTDRFIWESPKKPGHPCNPSHFSNQYEKAISSVEGVRYLTPHSCRHTYVTLLMSTNTDVRTIQSFAGHADMKMTLHYSHAEKNARQRAVEQFNDAFLNRQEETTETIWTE
;
A
#
# COMPACT_ATOMS: atom_id res chain seq x y z
N MET A 1 18.51 -24.98 -18.32
CA MET A 1 19.56 -25.24 -17.32
C MET A 1 19.61 -24.20 -16.19
N PHE A 2 19.86 -22.89 -16.40
CA PHE A 2 19.91 -21.89 -15.31
C PHE A 2 18.56 -21.72 -14.55
N LEU A 3 17.47 -21.47 -15.28
CA LEU A 3 16.13 -21.32 -14.65
C LEU A 3 15.66 -22.60 -13.96
N THR A 4 16.02 -23.77 -14.52
CA THR A 4 15.76 -25.07 -13.89
C THR A 4 16.49 -25.19 -12.56
N LYS A 5 17.75 -24.72 -12.49
CA LYS A 5 18.52 -24.72 -11.25
C LYS A 5 17.88 -23.81 -10.20
N LEU A 6 17.45 -22.60 -10.54
CA LEU A 6 16.75 -21.69 -9.60
C LEU A 6 15.49 -22.34 -9.02
N ARG A 7 14.77 -23.12 -9.83
CA ARG A 7 13.58 -23.85 -9.39
C ARG A 7 13.93 -25.00 -8.44
N LEU A 8 15.00 -25.75 -8.75
CA LEU A 8 15.51 -26.85 -7.88
C LEU A 8 16.04 -26.29 -6.56
N ASP A 9 16.64 -25.11 -6.55
CA ASP A 9 17.11 -24.38 -5.37
C ASP A 9 15.95 -23.75 -4.55
N GLY A 10 14.68 -24.01 -4.91
CA GLY A 10 13.52 -23.58 -4.15
C GLY A 10 13.21 -22.08 -4.23
N LEU A 11 13.77 -21.33 -5.18
CA LEU A 11 13.50 -19.92 -5.33
C LEU A 11 12.04 -19.67 -5.75
N SER A 12 11.43 -18.59 -5.21
CA SER A 12 10.05 -18.24 -5.54
C SER A 12 9.86 -17.92 -7.03
N ASP A 13 8.69 -18.23 -7.59
CA ASP A 13 8.35 -17.95 -9.01
C ASP A 13 8.53 -16.47 -9.37
N SER A 14 8.27 -15.56 -8.41
CA SER A 14 8.48 -14.13 -8.58
C SER A 14 9.96 -13.81 -8.77
N LEU A 15 10.84 -14.43 -7.99
CA LEU A 15 12.29 -14.24 -8.09
C LEU A 15 12.83 -14.86 -9.39
N GLN A 16 12.40 -16.08 -9.74
CA GLN A 16 12.74 -16.71 -11.01
C GLN A 16 12.33 -15.82 -12.20
N SER A 17 11.12 -15.23 -12.17
CA SER A 17 10.64 -14.31 -13.20
C SER A 17 11.48 -13.04 -13.31
N LYS A 18 11.93 -12.48 -12.18
CA LYS A 18 12.84 -11.33 -12.13
C LYS A 18 14.21 -11.68 -12.73
N CYS A 19 14.77 -12.83 -12.37
CA CYS A 19 16.02 -13.32 -12.93
C CYS A 19 15.93 -13.51 -14.45
N LYS A 20 14.85 -14.13 -14.94
CA LYS A 20 14.60 -14.27 -16.39
C LYS A 20 14.52 -12.92 -17.09
N SER A 21 13.79 -11.96 -16.52
CA SER A 21 13.67 -10.60 -17.09
C SER A 21 15.02 -9.88 -17.14
N MET A 22 15.83 -9.98 -16.07
CA MET A 22 17.16 -9.39 -16.01
C MET A 22 18.09 -10.00 -17.06
N LEU A 23 18.12 -11.34 -17.17
CA LEU A 23 18.90 -12.03 -18.21
C LEU A 23 18.46 -11.62 -19.61
N SER A 24 17.13 -11.50 -19.84
CA SER A 24 16.64 -11.04 -21.15
C SER A 24 17.14 -9.65 -21.49
N GLN A 25 17.16 -8.71 -20.54
CA GLN A 25 17.71 -7.36 -20.76
C GLN A 25 19.22 -7.38 -21.05
N ILE A 26 19.98 -8.23 -20.35
CA ILE A 26 21.41 -8.41 -20.59
C ILE A 26 21.65 -8.93 -22.01
N PHE A 27 20.90 -9.96 -22.42
CA PHE A 27 21.03 -10.51 -23.76
C PHE A 27 20.55 -9.56 -24.87
N ASP A 28 19.50 -8.79 -24.65
CA ASP A 28 19.06 -7.76 -25.60
C ASP A 28 20.14 -6.67 -25.75
N LYS A 29 20.85 -6.32 -24.66
CA LYS A 29 21.99 -5.40 -24.73
C LYS A 29 23.21 -6.02 -25.43
N ALA A 30 23.47 -7.31 -25.26
CA ALA A 30 24.51 -8.02 -25.97
C ALA A 30 24.24 -8.10 -27.48
N ILE A 31 22.99 -8.25 -27.90
CA ILE A 31 22.57 -8.17 -29.31
C ILE A 31 22.80 -6.77 -29.86
N ALA A 32 22.41 -5.72 -29.10
CA ALA A 32 22.63 -4.33 -29.52
C ALA A 32 24.12 -3.93 -29.67
N ASN A 33 25.03 -4.72 -29.09
CA ASN A 33 26.50 -4.57 -29.24
C ASN A 33 27.11 -5.65 -30.12
N ASP A 34 26.35 -6.33 -30.99
CA ASP A 34 26.80 -7.35 -31.95
C ASP A 34 27.54 -8.56 -31.30
N ILE A 35 27.36 -8.79 -30.00
CA ILE A 35 27.97 -9.92 -29.27
C ILE A 35 27.14 -11.20 -29.45
N LEU A 36 25.82 -11.08 -29.59
CA LEU A 36 24.89 -12.18 -29.76
C LEU A 36 23.91 -11.92 -30.90
N ILE A 37 23.54 -12.99 -31.61
CA ILE A 37 22.54 -12.91 -32.69
C ILE A 37 21.12 -13.07 -32.19
N LYS A 38 20.90 -13.84 -31.10
CA LYS A 38 19.58 -14.16 -30.57
C LYS A 38 19.57 -14.10 -29.05
N ASN A 39 18.42 -13.69 -28.48
CA ASN A 39 18.25 -13.68 -27.04
C ASN A 39 17.69 -15.05 -26.55
N PRO A 40 18.51 -15.88 -25.88
CA PRO A 40 18.09 -17.21 -25.46
C PRO A 40 17.02 -17.16 -24.34
N ALA A 41 16.92 -16.07 -23.57
CA ALA A 41 15.92 -15.95 -22.51
C ALA A 41 14.50 -15.79 -23.06
N LYS A 42 14.32 -15.31 -24.29
CA LYS A 42 12.99 -15.19 -24.94
C LYS A 42 12.39 -16.57 -25.28
N TYR A 43 13.24 -17.55 -25.54
CA TYR A 43 12.84 -18.92 -25.88
C TYR A 43 12.74 -19.84 -24.66
N ALA A 44 13.17 -19.37 -23.48
CA ALA A 44 13.04 -20.14 -22.25
C ALA A 44 11.57 -20.28 -21.85
N GLU A 45 11.20 -21.44 -21.26
CA GLU A 45 9.85 -21.70 -20.78
C GLU A 45 9.31 -20.56 -19.91
N LYS A 46 8.01 -20.28 -20.06
CA LYS A 46 7.33 -19.34 -19.19
C LYS A 46 7.28 -19.95 -17.78
N ILE A 47 7.76 -19.20 -16.79
CA ILE A 47 7.63 -19.57 -15.39
C ILE A 47 6.15 -19.53 -15.06
N LYS A 48 5.54 -20.69 -14.78
CA LYS A 48 4.16 -20.77 -14.31
C LYS A 48 4.13 -20.16 -12.93
N LYS A 49 3.48 -19.02 -12.80
CA LYS A 49 3.25 -18.41 -11.48
C LYS A 49 2.24 -19.28 -10.73
N GLY A 50 2.64 -19.79 -9.59
CA GLY A 50 1.70 -20.37 -8.63
C GLY A 50 0.66 -19.35 -8.14
N PRO A 51 -0.35 -19.79 -7.35
CA PRO A 51 -1.31 -18.86 -6.77
C PRO A 51 -0.56 -17.76 -6.01
N GLN A 52 -0.88 -16.52 -6.35
CA GLN A 52 -0.31 -15.37 -5.64
C GLN A 52 -0.79 -15.44 -4.19
N LYS A 53 0.15 -15.43 -3.23
CA LYS A 53 -0.22 -15.25 -1.82
C LYS A 53 -1.01 -13.95 -1.72
N GLU A 54 -2.20 -14.01 -1.17
CA GLU A 54 -2.99 -12.82 -0.89
C GLU A 54 -2.18 -11.87 0.00
N LYS A 55 -2.27 -10.59 -0.32
CA LYS A 55 -1.62 -9.58 0.48
C LYS A 55 -2.42 -9.45 1.78
N GLU A 56 -1.78 -9.68 2.89
CA GLU A 56 -2.43 -9.65 4.18
C GLU A 56 -2.71 -8.21 4.62
N ALA A 57 -3.94 -8.00 5.12
CA ALA A 57 -4.41 -6.80 5.77
C ALA A 57 -4.75 -7.11 7.24
N PHE A 58 -4.67 -6.13 8.11
CA PHE A 58 -5.21 -6.25 9.46
C PHE A 58 -6.73 -6.39 9.39
N THR A 59 -7.30 -7.21 10.27
CA THR A 59 -8.75 -7.29 10.44
C THR A 59 -9.30 -5.99 11.05
N VAL A 60 -10.62 -5.82 11.07
CA VAL A 60 -11.26 -4.65 11.72
C VAL A 60 -10.93 -4.62 13.22
N ASP A 61 -10.91 -5.79 13.88
CA ASP A 61 -10.59 -5.90 15.30
C ASP A 61 -9.11 -5.54 15.56
N GLU A 62 -8.18 -6.10 14.77
CA GLU A 62 -6.76 -5.75 14.86
C GLU A 62 -6.53 -4.25 14.60
N PHE A 63 -7.23 -3.67 13.60
CA PHE A 63 -7.18 -2.23 13.34
C PHE A 63 -7.65 -1.42 14.56
N SER A 64 -8.75 -1.81 15.19
CA SER A 64 -9.29 -1.15 16.37
C SER A 64 -8.32 -1.24 17.56
N LEU A 65 -7.73 -2.42 17.79
CA LEU A 65 -6.70 -2.63 18.83
C LEU A 65 -5.47 -1.76 18.57
N LEU A 66 -4.99 -1.69 17.33
CA LEU A 66 -3.86 -0.82 16.96
C LEU A 66 -4.18 0.65 17.20
N MET A 67 -5.35 1.12 16.78
CA MET A 67 -5.75 2.51 16.98
C MET A 67 -5.82 2.89 18.46
N ALA A 68 -6.25 1.99 19.32
CA ALA A 68 -6.40 2.22 20.76
C ALA A 68 -5.07 2.09 21.55
N ASN A 69 -4.21 1.13 21.18
CA ASN A 69 -3.10 0.70 22.05
C ASN A 69 -1.69 0.99 21.50
N LEU A 70 -1.56 1.52 20.28
CA LEU A 70 -0.24 1.97 19.81
C LEU A 70 0.33 3.06 20.74
N PRO A 71 1.65 3.10 20.97
CA PRO A 71 2.25 4.07 21.88
C PRO A 71 2.04 5.52 21.41
N GLU A 72 1.92 6.44 22.36
CA GLU A 72 1.77 7.88 22.11
C GLU A 72 3.15 8.52 21.87
N ASN A 73 3.79 8.14 20.77
CA ASN A 73 5.09 8.65 20.33
C ASN A 73 5.20 8.61 18.80
N TRP A 74 6.33 9.01 18.25
CA TRP A 74 6.58 9.10 16.81
C TRP A 74 6.19 7.85 16.02
N ILE A 75 6.53 6.65 16.52
CA ILE A 75 6.22 5.43 15.78
C ILE A 75 4.72 5.14 15.81
N GLY A 76 4.06 5.31 16.95
CA GLY A 76 2.63 5.06 17.07
C GLY A 76 1.81 6.05 16.25
N TRP A 77 2.15 7.35 16.28
CA TRP A 77 1.50 8.37 15.45
C TRP A 77 1.70 8.09 13.96
N SER A 78 2.91 7.68 13.57
CA SER A 78 3.23 7.32 12.18
C SER A 78 2.43 6.12 11.70
N ILE A 79 2.27 5.08 12.53
CA ILE A 79 1.50 3.88 12.18
C ILE A 79 0.01 4.23 12.06
N ARG A 80 -0.57 5.01 12.99
CA ARG A 80 -1.95 5.47 12.88
C ARG A 80 -2.20 6.24 11.58
N LEU A 81 -1.30 7.16 11.22
CA LEU A 81 -1.40 7.86 9.94
C LEU A 81 -1.32 6.91 8.74
N MET A 82 -0.39 5.95 8.74
CA MET A 82 -0.28 4.97 7.65
C MET A 82 -1.55 4.12 7.51
N LEU A 83 -2.15 3.70 8.63
CA LEU A 83 -3.39 2.92 8.67
C LEU A 83 -4.60 3.71 8.16
N CYS A 84 -4.64 5.02 8.41
CA CYS A 84 -5.78 5.88 8.09
C CYS A 84 -5.64 6.67 6.78
N THR A 85 -4.47 6.65 6.15
CA THR A 85 -4.19 7.42 4.92
C THR A 85 -3.67 6.57 3.76
N GLY A 86 -3.23 5.34 4.06
CA GLY A 86 -2.65 4.45 3.07
C GLY A 86 -1.34 4.93 2.44
N MET A 87 -0.66 5.92 3.03
CA MET A 87 0.64 6.38 2.53
C MET A 87 1.69 5.27 2.57
N ARG A 88 2.65 5.33 1.65
CA ARG A 88 3.74 4.36 1.62
C ARG A 88 4.79 4.70 2.67
N THR A 89 5.49 3.69 3.20
CA THR A 89 6.59 3.91 4.15
C THR A 89 7.62 4.91 3.60
N GLN A 90 7.99 4.81 2.33
CA GLN A 90 8.96 5.71 1.73
C GLN A 90 8.44 7.16 1.60
N GLU A 91 7.15 7.35 1.46
CA GLU A 91 6.50 8.67 1.47
C GLU A 91 6.52 9.26 2.87
N LEU A 92 6.15 8.47 3.89
CA LEU A 92 6.22 8.87 5.30
C LEU A 92 7.64 9.27 5.72
N LEU A 93 8.65 8.48 5.38
CA LEU A 93 10.05 8.74 5.75
C LEU A 93 10.65 9.96 5.04
N ALA A 94 10.06 10.39 3.93
CA ALA A 94 10.46 11.58 3.20
C ALA A 94 9.66 12.82 3.62
N LEU A 95 8.69 12.69 4.52
CA LEU A 95 7.77 13.76 4.88
C LEU A 95 8.49 14.83 5.71
N GLU A 96 8.31 16.09 5.29
CA GLU A 96 8.79 17.27 5.98
C GLU A 96 7.60 18.03 6.62
N PRO A 97 7.79 18.73 7.74
CA PRO A 97 6.74 19.49 8.41
C PRO A 97 5.93 20.40 7.49
N ARG A 98 6.59 21.06 6.55
CA ARG A 98 5.97 22.00 5.59
C ARG A 98 4.95 21.36 4.65
N PHE A 99 4.95 20.02 4.52
CA PHE A 99 4.00 19.26 3.71
C PHE A 99 2.79 18.77 4.51
N ILE A 100 2.72 19.09 5.80
CA ILE A 100 1.60 18.80 6.67
C ILE A 100 0.86 20.11 6.94
N ALA A 101 -0.47 20.11 6.75
CA ALA A 101 -1.32 21.23 7.11
C ALA A 101 -1.15 21.60 8.59
N GLU A 102 -1.30 22.87 8.94
CA GLU A 102 -1.17 23.34 10.34
C GLU A 102 -2.16 22.69 11.29
N ASP A 103 -3.38 22.47 10.82
CA ASP A 103 -4.44 21.78 11.53
C ASP A 103 -4.35 20.25 11.45
N GLY A 104 -3.40 19.73 10.67
CA GLY A 104 -3.23 18.29 10.42
C GLY A 104 -4.24 17.68 9.45
N SER A 105 -5.09 18.48 8.79
CA SER A 105 -6.20 17.99 7.96
C SER A 105 -5.76 17.31 6.66
N TYR A 106 -4.59 17.64 6.13
CA TYR A 106 -4.05 17.00 4.94
C TYR A 106 -2.52 16.92 4.95
N ILE A 107 -2.00 16.07 4.10
CA ILE A 107 -0.57 15.85 3.87
C ILE A 107 -0.32 15.88 2.36
N GLU A 108 0.68 16.64 1.93
CA GLU A 108 1.15 16.67 0.55
C GLU A 108 2.25 15.65 0.33
N ILE A 109 2.00 14.66 -0.52
CA ILE A 109 3.03 13.70 -0.94
C ILE A 109 3.75 14.27 -2.16
N ARG A 110 4.98 14.77 -1.95
CA ARG A 110 5.83 15.41 -2.96
C ARG A 110 7.09 14.61 -3.27
N GLN A 111 7.49 13.73 -2.35
CA GLN A 111 8.77 13.05 -2.40
C GLN A 111 8.70 11.69 -1.71
N ALA A 112 9.71 10.86 -1.95
CA ALA A 112 9.86 9.55 -1.33
C ALA A 112 11.33 9.24 -1.07
N VAL A 113 11.61 8.49 0.00
CA VAL A 113 12.94 7.94 0.25
C VAL A 113 13.23 6.83 -0.75
N LYS A 114 14.38 6.93 -1.40
CA LYS A 114 14.98 5.90 -2.24
C LYS A 114 16.25 5.36 -1.59
N ARG A 115 16.66 4.18 -1.99
CA ARG A 115 17.92 3.60 -1.56
C ARG A 115 18.93 3.64 -2.71
N GLU A 116 19.97 4.44 -2.55
CA GLU A 116 21.08 4.52 -3.49
C GLU A 116 22.38 4.14 -2.79
N LYS A 117 23.07 3.13 -3.30
CA LYS A 117 24.34 2.61 -2.73
C LYS A 117 24.28 2.38 -1.22
N GLY A 118 23.15 1.88 -0.72
CA GLY A 118 22.93 1.60 0.72
C GLY A 118 22.48 2.80 1.57
N THR A 119 22.48 4.02 1.02
CA THR A 119 22.08 5.26 1.72
C THR A 119 20.65 5.63 1.36
N ALA A 120 19.91 6.17 2.35
CA ALA A 120 18.60 6.77 2.13
C ALA A 120 18.77 8.15 1.48
N VAL A 121 18.16 8.36 0.32
CA VAL A 121 18.17 9.64 -0.40
C VAL A 121 16.75 10.05 -0.77
N ILE A 122 16.50 11.34 -0.83
CA ILE A 122 15.23 11.88 -1.30
C ILE A 122 15.20 11.89 -2.82
N GLY A 123 14.08 11.49 -3.37
CA GLY A 123 13.82 11.59 -4.80
C GLY A 123 12.34 11.76 -5.08
N PRO A 124 11.96 12.01 -6.35
CA PRO A 124 10.55 12.08 -6.71
C PRO A 124 9.86 10.75 -6.40
N PRO A 125 8.55 10.75 -6.16
CA PRO A 125 7.77 9.54 -6.01
C PRO A 125 7.92 8.62 -7.24
N LYS A 126 7.52 7.36 -7.12
CA LYS A 126 7.74 6.33 -8.16
C LYS A 126 7.11 6.65 -9.52
N SER A 127 6.03 7.43 -9.55
CA SER A 127 5.35 7.90 -10.75
C SER A 127 4.82 9.32 -10.51
N ARG A 128 4.53 10.08 -11.59
CA ARG A 128 3.90 11.43 -11.50
C ARG A 128 2.56 11.38 -10.76
N ASP A 129 1.77 10.34 -10.96
CA ASP A 129 0.49 10.14 -10.27
C ASP A 129 0.63 9.87 -8.75
N SER A 130 1.86 9.75 -8.26
CA SER A 130 2.13 9.58 -6.83
C SER A 130 2.22 10.90 -6.08
N GLU A 131 2.38 12.04 -6.76
CA GLU A 131 2.22 13.35 -6.15
C GLU A 131 0.72 13.61 -5.93
N ARG A 132 0.34 13.77 -4.68
CA ARG A 132 -1.07 13.91 -4.30
C ARG A 132 -1.22 14.56 -2.95
N ILE A 133 -2.41 15.08 -2.70
CA ILE A 133 -2.88 15.48 -1.37
C ILE A 133 -3.58 14.27 -0.76
N VAL A 134 -3.21 13.94 0.47
CA VAL A 134 -3.82 12.90 1.28
C VAL A 134 -4.61 13.56 2.41
N LEU A 135 -5.91 13.36 2.44
CA LEU A 135 -6.75 13.83 3.53
C LEU A 135 -6.54 12.96 4.77
N VAL A 136 -6.44 13.61 5.91
CA VAL A 136 -6.24 12.96 7.20
C VAL A 136 -7.59 12.94 7.97
N PRO A 137 -8.12 11.78 8.32
CA PRO A 137 -9.35 11.69 9.10
C PRO A 137 -9.23 12.43 10.43
N GLU A 138 -10.28 13.14 10.84
CA GLU A 138 -10.30 14.04 12.01
C GLU A 138 -9.72 13.41 13.26
N LYS A 139 -10.10 12.16 13.56
CA LYS A 139 -9.64 11.41 14.74
C LYS A 139 -8.12 11.18 14.82
N VAL A 140 -7.38 11.36 13.70
CA VAL A 140 -5.91 11.15 13.64
C VAL A 140 -5.15 12.39 13.18
N GLN A 141 -5.81 13.54 13.02
CA GLN A 141 -5.15 14.81 12.69
C GLN A 141 -4.16 15.24 13.77
N TYR A 142 -4.44 14.92 15.03
CA TYR A 142 -3.51 15.17 16.13
C TYR A 142 -2.16 14.47 15.92
N CYS A 143 -2.15 13.26 15.34
CA CYS A 143 -0.91 12.56 14.99
C CYS A 143 -0.09 13.35 13.96
N ALA A 144 -0.75 13.91 12.96
CA ALA A 144 -0.10 14.72 11.95
C ALA A 144 0.49 16.01 12.54
N ARG A 145 -0.27 16.71 13.40
CA ARG A 145 0.22 17.91 14.12
C ARG A 145 1.42 17.60 14.99
N LEU A 146 1.32 16.56 15.84
CA LEU A 146 2.42 16.17 16.73
C LEU A 146 3.68 15.81 15.96
N LEU A 147 3.56 15.10 14.84
CA LEU A 147 4.70 14.80 13.98
C LEU A 147 5.27 16.05 13.31
N ARG A 148 4.43 17.00 12.88
CA ARG A 148 4.86 18.28 12.30
C ARG A 148 5.66 19.12 13.29
N ASP A 149 5.20 19.20 14.53
CA ASP A 149 5.73 20.12 15.53
C ASP A 149 7.02 19.62 16.22
N THR A 150 7.41 18.38 15.96
CA THR A 150 8.57 17.76 16.64
C THR A 150 9.89 17.83 15.89
N THR A 151 9.89 18.31 14.64
CA THR A 151 11.11 18.33 13.80
C THR A 151 11.10 19.49 12.80
N ASP A 152 12.29 19.95 12.45
CA ASP A 152 12.47 21.04 11.50
C ASP A 152 12.62 20.57 10.04
N ARG A 153 12.98 19.32 9.81
CA ARG A 153 13.33 18.86 8.46
C ARG A 153 12.58 17.60 8.02
N PHE A 154 12.82 16.45 8.64
CA PHE A 154 12.14 15.20 8.32
C PHE A 154 11.44 14.66 9.55
N ILE A 155 10.21 14.23 9.42
CA ILE A 155 9.47 13.57 10.50
C ILE A 155 10.24 12.35 11.01
N TRP A 156 10.91 11.65 10.12
CA TRP A 156 11.79 10.55 10.41
C TRP A 156 13.22 10.90 9.99
N GLU A 157 13.97 11.50 10.89
CA GLU A 157 15.35 11.84 10.67
C GLU A 157 16.30 10.70 11.06
N SER A 158 17.44 10.62 10.37
CA SER A 158 18.44 9.59 10.66
C SER A 158 19.17 9.91 11.96
N PRO A 159 19.12 9.04 13.00
CA PRO A 159 19.85 9.29 14.25
C PRO A 159 21.38 9.31 14.08
N LYS A 160 21.88 8.70 12.99
CA LYS A 160 23.33 8.67 12.69
C LYS A 160 23.80 9.84 11.82
N LYS A 161 22.86 10.51 11.13
CA LYS A 161 23.20 11.57 10.17
C LYS A 161 22.08 12.63 10.17
N PRO A 162 22.17 13.60 11.08
CA PRO A 162 21.21 14.69 11.17
C PRO A 162 20.99 15.40 9.83
N GLY A 163 19.79 15.85 9.55
CA GLY A 163 19.40 16.48 8.28
C GLY A 163 19.20 15.49 7.12
N HIS A 164 19.25 14.19 7.35
CA HIS A 164 18.99 13.16 6.35
C HIS A 164 17.79 12.29 6.75
N PRO A 165 17.01 11.77 5.78
CA PRO A 165 15.89 10.91 6.09
C PRO A 165 16.35 9.60 6.72
N CYS A 166 15.50 9.02 7.55
CA CYS A 166 15.74 7.75 8.21
C CYS A 166 15.83 6.60 7.20
N ASN A 167 16.69 5.64 7.49
CA ASN A 167 16.79 4.41 6.71
C ASN A 167 15.50 3.57 6.91
N PRO A 168 14.86 3.08 5.84
CA PRO A 168 13.68 2.22 5.93
C PRO A 168 13.83 1.01 6.85
N SER A 169 15.02 0.42 6.94
CA SER A 169 15.27 -0.70 7.86
C SER A 169 15.17 -0.30 9.31
N HIS A 170 15.61 0.92 9.68
CA HIS A 170 15.46 1.41 11.05
C HIS A 170 13.99 1.61 11.41
N PHE A 171 13.23 2.24 10.52
CA PHE A 171 11.78 2.36 10.69
C PHE A 171 11.12 1.00 10.86
N SER A 172 11.45 0.01 10.00
CA SER A 172 10.85 -1.33 10.07
C SER A 172 11.08 -2.00 11.41
N ASN A 173 12.27 -1.84 12.00
CA ASN A 173 12.57 -2.40 13.32
C ASN A 173 11.76 -1.73 14.45
N GLN A 174 11.56 -0.41 14.37
CA GLN A 174 10.72 0.31 15.34
C GLN A 174 9.24 -0.05 15.17
N TYR A 175 8.80 -0.17 13.92
CA TYR A 175 7.46 -0.59 13.57
C TYR A 175 7.14 -1.99 14.11
N GLU A 176 8.05 -2.96 13.91
CA GLU A 176 7.89 -4.32 14.42
C GLU A 176 7.72 -4.33 15.94
N LYS A 177 8.55 -3.60 16.66
CA LYS A 177 8.44 -3.47 18.12
C LYS A 177 7.09 -2.87 18.53
N ALA A 178 6.63 -1.84 17.86
CA ALA A 178 5.38 -1.18 18.17
C ALA A 178 4.15 -2.08 17.88
N ILE A 179 4.15 -2.81 16.76
CA ILE A 179 3.06 -3.76 16.47
C ILE A 179 3.07 -4.91 17.47
N SER A 180 4.24 -5.47 17.77
CA SER A 180 4.38 -6.60 18.70
C SER A 180 4.09 -6.23 20.15
N SER A 181 4.04 -4.95 20.52
CA SER A 181 3.62 -4.51 21.84
C SER A 181 2.10 -4.46 22.04
N VAL A 182 1.32 -4.58 20.97
CA VAL A 182 -0.15 -4.57 21.04
C VAL A 182 -0.66 -6.01 21.09
N GLU A 183 -1.21 -6.40 22.23
CA GLU A 183 -1.74 -7.74 22.44
C GLU A 183 -2.93 -8.02 21.49
N GLY A 184 -3.01 -9.23 20.97
CA GLY A 184 -4.09 -9.66 20.06
C GLY A 184 -3.88 -9.23 18.60
N VAL A 185 -2.76 -8.59 18.26
CA VAL A 185 -2.45 -8.17 16.89
C VAL A 185 -1.30 -9.01 16.34
N ARG A 186 -1.52 -9.63 15.19
CA ARG A 186 -0.45 -10.35 14.46
C ARG A 186 0.53 -9.36 13.82
N TYR A 187 1.77 -9.80 13.66
CA TYR A 187 2.75 -9.00 12.94
C TYR A 187 2.49 -9.05 11.42
N LEU A 188 2.32 -7.89 10.82
CA LEU A 188 2.33 -7.67 9.38
C LEU A 188 3.33 -6.55 9.06
N THR A 189 3.89 -6.57 7.84
CA THR A 189 4.89 -5.58 7.42
C THR A 189 4.28 -4.16 7.30
N PRO A 190 5.08 -3.08 7.34
CA PRO A 190 4.57 -1.71 7.20
C PRO A 190 3.70 -1.48 5.95
N HIS A 191 3.96 -2.22 4.88
CA HIS A 191 3.15 -2.12 3.66
C HIS A 191 1.71 -2.64 3.84
N SER A 192 1.49 -3.49 4.83
CA SER A 192 0.15 -3.98 5.18
C SER A 192 -0.76 -2.90 5.75
N CYS A 193 -0.23 -1.82 6.35
CA CYS A 193 -1.06 -0.67 6.74
C CYS A 193 -1.82 -0.09 5.54
N ARG A 194 -1.14 0.05 4.40
CA ARG A 194 -1.76 0.51 3.17
C ARG A 194 -2.75 -0.52 2.59
N HIS A 195 -2.45 -1.81 2.70
CA HIS A 195 -3.39 -2.85 2.30
C HIS A 195 -4.66 -2.81 3.16
N THR A 196 -4.50 -2.64 4.47
CA THR A 196 -5.61 -2.46 5.41
C THR A 196 -6.46 -1.25 5.05
N TYR A 197 -5.85 -0.08 4.81
CA TYR A 197 -6.57 1.12 4.39
C TYR A 197 -7.42 0.89 3.14
N VAL A 198 -6.83 0.31 2.09
CA VAL A 198 -7.54 0.01 0.84
C VAL A 198 -8.66 -1.01 1.06
N THR A 199 -8.41 -2.07 1.83
CA THR A 199 -9.41 -3.10 2.15
C THR A 199 -10.60 -2.52 2.93
N LEU A 200 -10.33 -1.67 3.93
CA LEU A 200 -11.36 -0.99 4.69
C LEU A 200 -12.19 -0.03 3.82
N LEU A 201 -11.54 0.78 2.97
CA LEU A 201 -12.25 1.63 2.01
C LEU A 201 -13.14 0.84 1.04
N MET A 202 -12.67 -0.31 0.56
CA MET A 202 -13.48 -1.18 -0.29
C MET A 202 -14.71 -1.74 0.44
N SER A 203 -14.66 -1.88 1.75
CA SER A 203 -15.82 -2.32 2.54
C SER A 203 -16.88 -1.22 2.75
N THR A 204 -16.59 0.04 2.42
CA THR A 204 -17.48 1.20 2.64
C THR A 204 -18.23 1.66 1.39
N ASN A 205 -18.45 0.84 0.38
CA ASN A 205 -19.07 1.25 -0.90
C ASN A 205 -18.37 2.41 -1.63
N THR A 206 -17.13 2.75 -1.27
CA THR A 206 -16.34 3.76 -1.97
C THR A 206 -16.01 3.27 -3.37
N ASP A 207 -16.20 4.10 -4.38
CA ASP A 207 -15.90 3.70 -5.75
C ASP A 207 -14.40 3.43 -5.97
N VAL A 208 -14.09 2.50 -6.88
CA VAL A 208 -12.73 2.00 -7.10
C VAL A 208 -11.77 3.09 -7.59
N ARG A 209 -12.25 4.10 -8.34
CA ARG A 209 -11.41 5.20 -8.85
C ARG A 209 -11.02 6.14 -7.72
N THR A 210 -11.95 6.42 -6.81
CA THR A 210 -11.68 7.20 -5.60
C THR A 210 -10.65 6.49 -4.71
N ILE A 211 -10.80 5.18 -4.48
CA ILE A 211 -9.82 4.37 -3.74
C ILE A 211 -8.45 4.39 -4.43
N GLN A 212 -8.42 4.26 -5.76
CA GLN A 212 -7.20 4.33 -6.55
C GLN A 212 -6.48 5.67 -6.38
N SER A 213 -7.23 6.77 -6.42
CA SER A 213 -6.73 8.13 -6.21
C SER A 213 -6.12 8.29 -4.81
N PHE A 214 -6.84 7.91 -3.77
CA PHE A 214 -6.37 7.98 -2.37
C PHE A 214 -5.12 7.14 -2.15
N ALA A 215 -5.12 5.93 -2.69
CA ALA A 215 -3.97 5.07 -2.61
C ALA A 215 -2.80 5.50 -3.52
N GLY A 216 -3.00 6.36 -4.53
CA GLY A 216 -1.97 6.69 -5.54
C GLY A 216 -1.51 5.43 -6.28
N HIS A 217 -2.45 4.60 -6.76
CA HIS A 217 -2.15 3.44 -7.60
C HIS A 217 -2.14 3.88 -9.07
N ALA A 218 -1.00 3.70 -9.74
CA ALA A 218 -0.86 4.00 -11.18
C ALA A 218 -1.63 2.99 -12.07
N ASP A 219 -2.01 1.82 -11.55
CA ASP A 219 -2.73 0.77 -12.28
C ASP A 219 -3.96 0.31 -11.49
N MET A 220 -5.13 0.36 -12.12
CA MET A 220 -6.41 -0.12 -11.57
C MET A 220 -6.35 -1.61 -11.17
N LYS A 221 -5.55 -2.42 -11.88
CA LYS A 221 -5.33 -3.83 -11.52
C LYS A 221 -4.79 -4.01 -10.11
N MET A 222 -3.99 -3.06 -9.61
CA MET A 222 -3.48 -3.11 -8.24
C MET A 222 -4.58 -2.89 -7.19
N THR A 223 -5.63 -2.17 -7.52
CA THR A 223 -6.79 -1.97 -6.65
C THR A 223 -7.74 -3.16 -6.72
N LEU A 224 -7.90 -3.76 -7.90
CA LEU A 224 -8.77 -4.93 -8.14
C LEU A 224 -8.22 -6.26 -7.56
N HIS A 225 -6.94 -6.33 -7.17
CA HIS A 225 -6.39 -7.53 -6.51
C HIS A 225 -6.90 -7.78 -5.07
N TYR A 226 -7.81 -6.95 -4.58
CA TYR A 226 -8.47 -7.12 -3.27
C TYR A 226 -9.78 -7.92 -3.42
N SER A 227 -9.68 -9.14 -3.93
CA SER A 227 -10.80 -9.96 -4.43
C SER A 227 -11.87 -10.36 -3.39
N HIS A 228 -11.56 -10.40 -2.10
CA HIS A 228 -12.58 -10.67 -1.06
C HIS A 228 -13.52 -9.49 -0.86
N ALA A 229 -13.02 -8.27 -0.92
CA ALA A 229 -13.86 -7.06 -0.88
C ALA A 229 -14.78 -6.97 -2.11
N GLU A 230 -14.33 -7.50 -3.26
CA GLU A 230 -15.12 -7.51 -4.51
C GLU A 230 -16.34 -8.45 -4.44
N LYS A 231 -16.23 -9.63 -3.80
CA LYS A 231 -17.38 -10.52 -3.59
C LYS A 231 -18.47 -9.85 -2.73
N ASN A 232 -18.07 -9.26 -1.62
CA ASN A 232 -18.99 -8.57 -0.72
C ASN A 232 -19.59 -7.30 -1.37
N ALA A 233 -18.83 -6.58 -2.20
CA ALA A 233 -19.32 -5.42 -2.94
C ALA A 233 -20.33 -5.83 -4.03
N ARG A 234 -20.11 -6.93 -4.74
CA ARG A 234 -21.07 -7.46 -5.72
C ARG A 234 -22.36 -7.92 -5.07
N GLN A 235 -22.28 -8.60 -3.94
CA GLN A 235 -23.46 -9.05 -3.21
C GLN A 235 -24.28 -7.89 -2.70
N ARG A 236 -23.65 -6.87 -2.09
CA ARG A 236 -24.33 -5.63 -1.69
C ARG A 236 -24.93 -4.86 -2.86
N ALA A 237 -24.25 -4.82 -4.01
CA ALA A 237 -24.79 -4.17 -5.21
C ALA A 237 -26.06 -4.88 -5.72
N VAL A 238 -26.11 -6.21 -5.65
CA VAL A 238 -27.33 -6.99 -5.99
C VAL A 238 -28.43 -6.74 -4.96
N GLU A 239 -28.11 -6.73 -3.67
CA GLU A 239 -29.08 -6.42 -2.59
C GLU A 239 -29.63 -5.01 -2.77
N GLN A 240 -28.78 -4.00 -3.01
CA GLN A 240 -29.21 -2.63 -3.30
C GLN A 240 -30.07 -2.51 -4.57
N PHE A 241 -29.75 -3.26 -5.60
CA PHE A 241 -30.58 -3.30 -6.81
C PHE A 241 -31.95 -3.93 -6.53
N ASN A 242 -32.00 -5.02 -5.77
CA ASN A 242 -33.25 -5.66 -5.37
C ASN A 242 -34.11 -4.69 -4.55
N ASP A 243 -33.54 -4.03 -3.54
CA ASP A 243 -34.27 -3.09 -2.70
C ASP A 243 -34.73 -1.85 -3.47
N ALA A 244 -33.91 -1.34 -4.38
CA ALA A 244 -34.26 -0.14 -5.13
C ALA A 244 -35.30 -0.37 -6.24
N PHE A 245 -35.31 -1.54 -6.85
CA PHE A 245 -36.06 -1.76 -8.10
C PHE A 245 -37.03 -2.95 -8.08
N LEU A 246 -36.80 -3.99 -7.30
CA LEU A 246 -37.64 -5.19 -7.29
C LEU A 246 -38.62 -5.18 -6.09
N ASN A 247 -38.19 -4.79 -4.90
CA ASN A 247 -39.06 -4.74 -3.72
C ASN A 247 -40.09 -3.60 -3.78
N ARG A 248 -39.85 -2.54 -4.57
CA ARG A 248 -40.85 -1.46 -4.79
C ARG A 248 -42.07 -1.88 -5.61
N GLN A 249 -42.03 -3.00 -6.30
CA GLN A 249 -43.20 -3.46 -7.11
C GLN A 249 -44.23 -4.22 -6.25
N GLU A 250 -43.88 -4.75 -5.09
CA GLU A 250 -44.82 -5.44 -4.21
C GLU A 250 -45.75 -4.48 -3.44
N GLU A 251 -45.25 -3.30 -3.02
CA GLU A 251 -46.06 -2.28 -2.35
C GLU A 251 -47.14 -1.63 -3.25
N THR A 252 -47.00 -1.67 -4.57
CA THR A 252 -47.95 -1.05 -5.48
C THR A 252 -49.10 -2.00 -5.91
N THR A 253 -48.97 -3.30 -5.63
CA THR A 253 -49.97 -4.31 -6.05
C THR A 253 -51.01 -4.57 -4.95
N GLU A 254 -50.72 -4.30 -3.68
CA GLU A 254 -51.68 -4.48 -2.58
C GLU A 254 -52.71 -3.35 -2.45
N THR A 255 -52.46 -2.18 -3.07
CA THR A 255 -53.38 -1.02 -2.97
C THR A 255 -54.51 -1.02 -4.04
N ILE A 256 -54.51 -1.98 -4.96
CA ILE A 256 -55.50 -2.01 -6.08
C ILE A 256 -56.73 -2.94 -5.82
N TRP A 257 -56.73 -3.71 -4.73
CA TRP A 257 -57.79 -4.70 -4.44
C TRP A 257 -58.66 -4.42 -3.23
N THR A 258 -58.68 -3.18 -2.72
CA THR A 258 -59.58 -2.76 -1.66
C THR A 258 -60.36 -1.50 -2.06
N GLU A 259 -61.26 -1.62 -3.06
CA GLU A 259 -62.45 -0.80 -3.25
C GLU A 259 -63.59 -1.68 -3.83
#